data_167a5f4869d880efe83bea7e2c1bf9c9
#
_entry.id   167a5f4869d880efe83bea7e2c1bf9c9
#
_cell.length_a   1.000
_cell.length_b   1.000
_cell.length_c   1.000
_cell.angle_alpha   90.00
_cell.angle_beta   90.00
_cell.angle_gamma   90.00
#
_symmetry.space_group_name_H-M   'P 1'
#
loop_
_entity.id
_entity.type
_entity.pdbx_description
1 polymer ?
#
loop_
_entity_poly.entity_id
_entity_poly.type
_entity_poly.pdbx_seq_one_letter_code
_entity_poly.pdbx_strand_id
1 'polypeptide(L)'
;MVHVETQKIRNKEQSPRVAELRQELRRKIAAHAPNAGAHATAILGLTLYRRTAPSPCYPAMFEPSLNVFVQGPKRIALAGTTYLCDESTFVLSSIDVPIVSQVVAASEDVPLLSLLLKLDMAVVREILSQEEFHAYDGSSPVRGIAIGKTTVDLLKPCCRLLDLPS
;
A
#
# COMPACT_ATOMS: atom_id res chain seq x y z
N MET A 1 5.41 24.33 -18.48
CA MET A 1 4.84 24.55 -17.14
C MET A 1 4.05 23.31 -16.79
N VAL A 2 4.58 22.45 -15.95
CA VAL A 2 3.92 21.19 -15.57
C VAL A 2 2.97 21.52 -14.44
N HIS A 3 1.67 21.43 -14.68
CA HIS A 3 0.67 21.51 -13.61
C HIS A 3 0.81 20.27 -12.73
N VAL A 4 1.38 20.47 -11.55
CA VAL A 4 1.32 19.48 -10.48
C VAL A 4 -0.05 19.60 -9.83
N GLU A 5 -1.00 18.86 -10.35
CA GLU A 5 -2.29 18.67 -9.66
C GLU A 5 -2.06 17.70 -8.50
N THR A 6 -1.78 18.26 -7.34
CA THR A 6 -1.76 17.48 -6.09
C THR A 6 -3.21 17.15 -5.74
N GLN A 7 -3.70 16.02 -6.20
CA GLN A 7 -4.99 15.50 -5.73
C GLN A 7 -4.85 15.13 -4.26
N LYS A 8 -5.21 16.07 -3.40
CA LYS A 8 -5.43 15.85 -1.98
C LYS A 8 -6.71 15.02 -1.87
N ILE A 9 -6.59 13.71 -1.69
CA ILE A 9 -7.73 12.83 -1.42
C ILE A 9 -8.39 13.37 -0.15
N ARG A 10 -9.57 13.98 -0.30
CA ARG A 10 -10.33 14.59 0.80
C ARG A 10 -10.54 13.55 1.91
N ASN A 11 -10.11 13.89 3.11
CA ASN A 11 -10.46 13.19 4.35
C ASN A 11 -11.99 13.16 4.51
N LYS A 12 -12.62 12.10 4.04
CA LYS A 12 -13.93 11.71 4.53
C LYS A 12 -13.69 11.05 5.88
N GLU A 13 -14.39 11.47 6.93
CA GLU A 13 -14.26 10.93 8.26
C GLU A 13 -14.15 9.40 8.21
N GLN A 14 -12.97 8.89 8.60
CA GLN A 14 -12.76 7.45 8.62
C GLN A 14 -13.53 6.87 9.80
N SER A 15 -14.22 5.74 9.58
CA SER A 15 -14.93 5.08 10.66
C SER A 15 -13.97 4.72 11.80
N PRO A 16 -14.39 4.77 13.08
CA PRO A 16 -13.55 4.37 14.21
C PRO A 16 -12.95 2.98 14.06
N ARG A 17 -13.66 2.06 13.40
CA ARG A 17 -13.19 0.69 13.15
C ARG A 17 -12.00 0.65 12.19
N VAL A 18 -11.97 1.49 11.16
CA VAL A 18 -10.80 1.62 10.26
C VAL A 18 -9.59 2.10 11.05
N ALA A 19 -9.75 3.11 11.89
CA ALA A 19 -8.66 3.64 12.72
C ALA A 19 -8.09 2.57 13.67
N GLU A 20 -8.94 1.78 14.32
CA GLU A 20 -8.54 0.68 15.20
C GLU A 20 -7.75 -0.39 14.44
N LEU A 21 -8.25 -0.84 13.30
CA LEU A 21 -7.58 -1.85 12.47
C LEU A 21 -6.26 -1.35 11.92
N ARG A 22 -6.17 -0.09 11.52
CA ARG A 22 -4.91 0.52 11.08
C ARG A 22 -3.89 0.54 12.21
N GLN A 23 -4.30 0.93 13.41
CA GLN A 23 -3.42 0.93 14.57
C GLN A 23 -2.96 -0.48 14.94
N GLU A 24 -3.85 -1.46 14.87
CA GLU A 24 -3.52 -2.86 15.08
C GLU A 24 -2.49 -3.34 14.04
N LEU A 25 -2.74 -3.10 12.76
CA LEU A 25 -1.84 -3.48 11.67
C LEU A 25 -0.47 -2.79 11.81
N ARG A 26 -0.45 -1.51 12.17
CA ARG A 26 0.79 -0.77 12.43
C ARG A 26 1.62 -1.41 13.53
N ARG A 27 1.00 -1.81 14.63
CA ARG A 27 1.70 -2.49 15.75
C ARG A 27 2.27 -3.83 15.30
N LYS A 28 1.52 -4.61 14.53
CA LYS A 28 1.95 -5.91 14.01
C LYS A 28 3.13 -5.75 13.04
N ILE A 29 3.04 -4.82 12.11
CA ILE A 29 4.15 -4.53 11.19
C ILE A 29 5.40 -4.09 11.96
N ALA A 30 5.27 -3.18 12.90
CA ALA A 30 6.40 -2.72 13.71
C ALA A 30 7.06 -3.85 14.51
N ALA A 31 6.28 -4.79 15.02
CA ALA A 31 6.78 -5.95 15.75
C ALA A 31 7.55 -6.94 14.85
N HIS A 32 7.07 -7.16 13.62
CA HIS A 32 7.72 -8.06 12.65
C HIS A 32 8.84 -7.40 11.84
N ALA A 33 8.92 -6.07 11.84
CA ALA A 33 9.93 -5.27 11.16
C ALA A 33 10.67 -4.36 12.18
N PRO A 34 11.51 -4.93 13.07
CA PRO A 34 12.12 -4.16 14.17
C PRO A 34 13.18 -3.16 13.69
N ASN A 35 13.78 -3.39 12.53
CA ASN A 35 14.86 -2.58 11.98
C ASN A 35 14.46 -1.98 10.63
N ALA A 36 15.15 -0.90 10.23
CA ALA A 36 14.99 -0.34 8.88
C ALA A 36 15.29 -1.38 7.80
N GLY A 37 14.49 -1.41 6.76
CA GLY A 37 14.66 -2.29 5.62
C GLY A 37 13.39 -3.02 5.19
N ALA A 38 13.58 -4.03 4.35
CA ALA A 38 12.56 -4.96 3.89
C ALA A 38 12.65 -6.26 4.70
N HIS A 39 11.52 -6.73 5.19
CA HIS A 39 11.42 -7.92 6.03
C HIS A 39 10.50 -8.93 5.36
N ALA A 40 11.07 -10.01 4.83
CA ALA A 40 10.29 -11.14 4.35
C ALA A 40 9.57 -11.81 5.54
N THR A 41 8.38 -12.32 5.27
CA THR A 41 7.61 -13.10 6.24
C THR A 41 7.59 -14.58 5.86
N ALA A 42 7.03 -15.43 6.72
CA ALA A 42 6.78 -16.84 6.39
C ALA A 42 5.76 -17.02 5.23
N ILE A 43 4.96 -16.00 4.95
CA ILE A 43 4.00 -16.00 3.85
C ILE A 43 4.74 -15.60 2.57
N LEU A 44 4.74 -16.49 1.59
CA LEU A 44 5.36 -16.23 0.30
C LEU A 44 4.75 -14.99 -0.37
N GLY A 45 5.60 -14.05 -0.76
CA GLY A 45 5.19 -12.81 -1.40
C GLY A 45 4.77 -11.69 -0.46
N LEU A 46 4.70 -11.93 0.85
CA LEU A 46 4.39 -10.92 1.85
C LEU A 46 5.67 -10.33 2.44
N THR A 47 5.89 -9.05 2.20
CA THR A 47 7.05 -8.29 2.70
C THR A 47 6.58 -7.08 3.49
N LEU A 48 7.24 -6.83 4.60
CA LEU A 48 7.01 -5.65 5.43
C LEU A 48 8.16 -4.66 5.25
N TYR A 49 7.83 -3.38 5.18
CA TYR A 49 8.82 -2.32 4.99
C TYR A 49 8.82 -1.37 6.17
N ARG A 50 10.02 -1.07 6.65
CA ARG A 50 10.29 -0.01 7.62
C ARG A 50 11.34 0.93 7.04
N ARG A 51 11.03 2.22 6.97
CA ARG A 51 11.97 3.27 6.57
C ARG A 51 12.07 4.29 7.70
N THR A 52 13.29 4.62 8.08
CA THR A 52 13.56 5.49 9.25
C THR A 52 14.19 6.82 8.86
N ALA A 53 14.31 7.08 7.57
CA ALA A 53 14.84 8.33 7.04
C ALA A 53 14.14 8.71 5.73
N PRO A 54 14.05 10.00 5.41
CA PRO A 54 13.66 10.46 4.07
C PRO A 54 14.60 9.92 3.00
N SER A 55 14.11 9.83 1.78
CA SER A 55 14.92 9.43 0.62
C SER A 55 14.84 10.47 -0.50
N PRO A 56 15.85 10.52 -1.39
CA PRO A 56 15.68 11.18 -2.68
C PRO A 56 14.62 10.44 -3.50
N CYS A 57 14.19 11.05 -4.62
CA CYS A 57 13.38 10.35 -5.61
C CYS A 57 14.21 9.24 -6.25
N TYR A 58 13.64 8.05 -6.40
CA TYR A 58 14.31 6.91 -7.04
C TYR A 58 13.32 6.14 -7.94
N PRO A 59 13.81 5.61 -9.08
CA PRO A 59 12.98 4.78 -9.94
C PRO A 59 12.73 3.42 -9.27
N ALA A 60 11.52 2.90 -9.44
CA ALA A 60 11.12 1.58 -8.98
C ALA A 60 10.12 0.96 -9.95
N MET A 61 9.86 -0.32 -9.79
CA MET A 61 8.87 -1.05 -10.57
C MET A 61 7.84 -1.65 -9.60
N PHE A 62 6.57 -1.33 -9.79
CA PHE A 62 5.50 -2.12 -9.19
C PHE A 62 5.23 -3.33 -10.06
N GLU A 63 5.40 -4.51 -9.49
CA GLU A 63 4.85 -5.76 -10.01
C GLU A 63 3.40 -5.91 -9.55
N PRO A 64 2.61 -6.85 -10.10
CA PRO A 64 1.28 -7.16 -9.57
C PRO A 64 1.34 -7.37 -8.06
N SER A 65 0.72 -6.47 -7.31
CA SER A 65 0.85 -6.42 -5.86
C SER A 65 -0.20 -5.53 -5.20
N LEU A 66 -0.42 -5.77 -3.93
CA LEU A 66 -1.15 -4.90 -3.02
C LEU A 66 -0.16 -4.26 -2.04
N ASN A 67 -0.10 -2.94 -2.03
CA ASN A 67 0.64 -2.16 -1.05
C ASN A 67 -0.34 -1.49 -0.10
N VAL A 68 -0.19 -1.69 1.20
CA VAL A 68 -0.97 -1.04 2.24
C VAL A 68 -0.03 -0.21 3.11
N PHE A 69 -0.27 1.10 3.16
CA PHE A 69 0.49 2.01 4.00
C PHE A 69 -0.24 2.19 5.32
N VAL A 70 0.47 2.06 6.42
CA VAL A 70 -0.07 2.22 7.78
C VAL A 70 0.56 3.38 8.53
N GLN A 71 1.68 3.87 8.05
CA GLN A 71 2.36 5.06 8.53
C GLN A 71 3.26 5.62 7.42
N GLY A 72 3.13 6.90 7.12
CA GLY A 72 3.86 7.55 6.04
C GLY A 72 4.19 8.99 6.39
N PRO A 73 4.48 9.84 5.40
CA PRO A 73 4.05 9.76 3.99
C PRO A 73 5.12 9.25 3.00
N LYS A 74 4.65 8.67 1.91
CA LYS A 74 5.43 8.30 0.73
C LYS A 74 4.83 8.94 -0.52
N ARG A 75 5.69 9.46 -1.40
CA ARG A 75 5.27 10.02 -2.69
C ARG A 75 5.54 9.02 -3.80
N ILE A 76 4.58 8.84 -4.69
CA ILE A 76 4.67 7.97 -5.85
C ILE A 76 4.25 8.77 -7.08
N ALA A 77 5.15 8.90 -8.05
CA ALA A 77 4.83 9.48 -9.35
C ALA A 77 4.58 8.36 -10.36
N LEU A 78 3.45 8.43 -11.02
CA LEU A 78 2.93 7.43 -11.95
C LEU A 78 2.25 8.13 -13.12
N ALA A 79 2.69 7.87 -14.35
CA ALA A 79 2.09 8.41 -15.57
C ALA A 79 1.87 9.94 -15.53
N GLY A 80 2.84 10.68 -15.02
CA GLY A 80 2.79 12.15 -14.91
C GLY A 80 1.98 12.69 -13.74
N THR A 81 1.36 11.84 -12.94
CA THR A 81 0.62 12.22 -11.73
C THR A 81 1.37 11.79 -10.47
N THR A 82 1.44 12.68 -9.48
CA THR A 82 2.07 12.39 -8.19
C THR A 82 1.02 12.15 -7.13
N TYR A 83 1.13 11.02 -6.44
CA TYR A 83 0.25 10.61 -5.34
C TYR A 83 1.01 10.68 -4.02
N LEU A 84 0.36 11.22 -2.98
CA LEU A 84 0.85 11.15 -1.62
C LEU A 84 0.16 9.99 -0.91
N CYS A 85 0.93 8.96 -0.59
CA CYS A 85 0.47 7.77 0.12
C CYS A 85 0.72 7.96 1.62
N ASP A 86 -0.34 8.12 2.38
CA ASP A 86 -0.33 8.25 3.83
C ASP A 86 -0.84 6.96 4.51
N GLU A 87 -1.06 7.02 5.80
CA GLU A 87 -1.53 5.88 6.62
C GLU A 87 -2.93 5.36 6.24
N SER A 88 -3.63 6.04 5.35
CA SER A 88 -4.96 5.64 4.89
C SER A 88 -4.98 5.10 3.46
N THR A 89 -3.82 4.93 2.85
CA THR A 89 -3.69 4.66 1.41
C THR A 89 -3.34 3.20 1.13
N PHE A 90 -3.93 2.65 0.09
CA PHE A 90 -3.45 1.43 -0.56
C PHE A 90 -3.16 1.69 -2.04
N VAL A 91 -2.28 0.88 -2.61
CA VAL A 91 -2.01 0.83 -4.05
C VAL A 91 -2.14 -0.63 -4.49
N LEU A 92 -3.04 -0.87 -5.43
CA LEU A 92 -3.25 -2.18 -6.04
C LEU A 92 -2.79 -2.13 -7.50
N SER A 93 -1.88 -3.01 -7.89
CA SER A 93 -1.43 -3.16 -9.27
C SER A 93 -1.69 -4.57 -9.78
N SER A 94 -2.23 -4.70 -10.98
CA SER A 94 -2.40 -5.96 -11.69
C SER A 94 -1.41 -6.13 -12.86
N ILE A 95 -0.54 -5.16 -13.08
CA ILE A 95 0.45 -5.12 -14.15
C ILE A 95 1.78 -4.59 -13.62
N ASP A 96 2.86 -4.80 -14.38
CA ASP A 96 4.14 -4.15 -14.12
C ASP A 96 4.07 -2.67 -14.50
N VAL A 97 4.45 -1.79 -13.59
CA VAL A 97 4.38 -0.34 -13.80
C VAL A 97 5.62 0.34 -13.27
N PRO A 98 6.33 1.12 -14.12
CA PRO A 98 7.41 1.96 -13.66
C PRO A 98 6.86 3.16 -12.86
N ILE A 99 7.49 3.43 -11.73
CA ILE A 99 7.17 4.54 -10.85
C ILE A 99 8.42 5.29 -10.43
N VAL A 100 8.25 6.51 -9.96
CA VAL A 100 9.27 7.21 -9.17
C VAL A 100 8.77 7.32 -7.74
N SER A 101 9.57 6.87 -6.81
CA SER A 101 9.22 6.76 -5.39
C SER A 101 10.07 7.68 -4.54
N GLN A 102 9.49 8.20 -3.46
CA GLN A 102 10.21 9.02 -2.47
C GLN A 102 9.61 8.85 -1.09
N VAL A 103 10.43 8.53 -0.09
CA VAL A 103 10.06 8.65 1.31
C VAL A 103 10.14 10.12 1.68
N VAL A 104 8.99 10.76 1.94
CA VAL A 104 8.92 12.22 2.16
C VAL A 104 9.38 12.57 3.57
N ALA A 105 8.93 11.81 4.56
CA ALA A 105 9.29 11.99 5.96
C ALA A 105 9.31 10.64 6.67
N ALA A 106 10.34 10.41 7.45
CA ALA A 106 10.46 9.26 8.34
C ALA A 106 11.56 9.52 9.36
N SER A 107 11.46 8.89 10.51
CA SER A 107 12.47 8.90 11.58
C SER A 107 12.46 7.57 12.31
N GLU A 108 13.39 7.36 13.22
CA GLU A 108 13.39 6.17 14.09
C GLU A 108 12.13 6.10 14.95
N ASP A 109 11.67 7.25 15.46
CA ASP A 109 10.49 7.33 16.32
C ASP A 109 9.17 7.23 15.54
N VAL A 110 9.15 7.76 14.30
CA VAL A 110 7.99 7.74 13.41
C VAL A 110 8.42 7.20 12.05
N PRO A 111 8.68 5.90 11.94
CA PRO A 111 9.09 5.29 10.69
C PRO A 111 7.93 5.23 9.67
N LEU A 112 8.26 5.22 8.39
CA LEU A 112 7.31 4.78 7.37
C LEU A 112 7.14 3.27 7.48
N LEU A 113 5.89 2.82 7.58
CA LEU A 113 5.54 1.40 7.69
C LEU A 113 4.54 1.03 6.62
N SER A 114 4.81 -0.05 5.91
CA SER A 114 3.92 -0.59 4.89
C SER A 114 4.04 -2.11 4.77
N LEU A 115 3.01 -2.68 4.17
CA LEU A 115 2.90 -4.09 3.82
C LEU A 115 2.78 -4.19 2.31
N LEU A 116 3.55 -5.09 1.70
CA LEU A 116 3.43 -5.43 0.29
C LEU A 116 3.14 -6.91 0.15
N LEU A 117 2.03 -7.23 -0.52
CA LEU A 117 1.67 -8.59 -0.91
C LEU A 117 1.77 -8.71 -2.43
N LYS A 118 2.71 -9.53 -2.92
CA LYS A 118 2.76 -9.91 -4.34
C LYS A 118 1.56 -10.75 -4.71
N LEU A 119 0.96 -10.48 -5.87
CA LEU A 119 -0.21 -11.18 -6.35
C LEU A 119 0.19 -12.19 -7.44
N ASP A 120 -0.20 -13.44 -7.24
CA ASP A 120 -0.23 -14.43 -8.31
C ASP A 120 -1.48 -14.16 -9.18
N MET A 121 -1.27 -13.59 -10.36
CA MET A 121 -2.37 -13.19 -11.23
C MET A 121 -3.14 -14.39 -11.81
N ALA A 122 -2.58 -15.58 -11.84
CA ALA A 122 -3.33 -16.79 -12.19
C ALA A 122 -4.35 -17.13 -11.10
N VAL A 123 -3.94 -17.09 -9.85
CA VAL A 123 -4.83 -17.30 -8.68
C VAL A 123 -5.91 -16.19 -8.62
N VAL A 124 -5.52 -14.94 -8.83
CA VAL A 124 -6.48 -13.81 -8.84
C VAL A 124 -7.55 -14.03 -9.92
N ARG A 125 -7.15 -14.40 -11.15
CA ARG A 125 -8.11 -14.68 -12.23
C ARG A 125 -9.02 -15.85 -11.91
N GLU A 126 -8.50 -16.90 -11.29
CA GLU A 126 -9.29 -18.05 -10.86
C GLU A 126 -10.36 -17.63 -9.85
N ILE A 127 -9.99 -16.88 -8.82
CA ILE A 127 -10.92 -16.33 -7.82
C ILE A 127 -11.99 -15.46 -8.50
N LEU A 128 -11.58 -14.55 -9.37
CA LEU A 128 -12.49 -13.66 -10.09
C LEU A 128 -13.46 -14.39 -11.02
N SER A 129 -13.06 -15.54 -11.57
CA SER A 129 -13.93 -16.34 -12.43
C SER A 129 -15.04 -17.09 -11.68
N GLN A 130 -14.87 -17.28 -10.37
CA GLN A 130 -15.83 -17.99 -9.52
C GLN A 130 -16.90 -17.08 -8.91
N GLU A 131 -16.71 -15.77 -8.99
CA GLU A 131 -17.60 -14.77 -8.38
C GLU A 131 -18.18 -13.82 -9.42
N GLU A 132 -19.43 -13.39 -9.24
CA GLU A 132 -20.01 -12.31 -10.04
C GLU A 132 -19.47 -10.96 -9.55
N PHE A 133 -18.37 -10.51 -10.15
CA PHE A 133 -17.85 -9.17 -9.86
C PHE A 133 -18.54 -8.14 -10.74
N HIS A 134 -19.14 -7.15 -10.10
CA HIS A 134 -19.57 -5.95 -10.78
C HIS A 134 -18.33 -5.10 -11.08
N ALA A 135 -18.17 -4.70 -12.33
CA ALA A 135 -17.08 -3.82 -12.73
C ALA A 135 -17.10 -2.55 -11.87
N TYR A 136 -16.03 -2.33 -11.13
CA TYR A 136 -15.84 -1.08 -10.39
C TYR A 136 -15.54 0.04 -11.39
N ASP A 137 -16.45 0.98 -11.53
CA ASP A 137 -16.31 2.17 -12.39
C ASP A 137 -15.45 3.22 -11.68
N GLY A 138 -14.22 2.84 -11.36
CA GLY A 138 -13.21 3.71 -10.76
C GLY A 138 -12.33 4.33 -11.84
N SER A 139 -12.31 5.64 -11.93
CA SER A 139 -11.43 6.40 -12.80
C SER A 139 -9.98 6.33 -12.31
N SER A 140 -9.27 5.25 -12.61
CA SER A 140 -7.82 5.22 -12.48
C SER A 140 -7.21 5.79 -13.77
N PRO A 141 -6.19 6.68 -13.69
CA PRO A 141 -5.52 7.24 -14.88
C PRO A 141 -4.73 6.19 -15.66
N VAL A 142 -4.47 5.04 -15.06
CA VAL A 142 -3.75 3.92 -15.68
C VAL A 142 -4.55 2.63 -15.46
N ARG A 143 -4.82 1.92 -16.54
CA ARG A 143 -5.44 0.58 -16.46
C ARG A 143 -4.54 -0.37 -15.69
N GLY A 144 -5.12 -1.13 -14.78
CA GLY A 144 -4.41 -2.10 -13.98
C GLY A 144 -3.82 -1.56 -12.68
N ILE A 145 -4.05 -0.27 -12.35
CA ILE A 145 -3.68 0.31 -11.07
C ILE A 145 -4.88 0.97 -10.40
N ALA A 146 -5.04 0.73 -9.12
CA ALA A 146 -5.99 1.42 -8.26
C ALA A 146 -5.26 1.99 -7.04
N ILE A 147 -5.52 3.26 -6.75
CA ILE A 147 -5.03 3.94 -5.55
C ILE A 147 -6.25 4.46 -4.80
N GLY A 148 -6.35 4.11 -3.53
CA GLY A 148 -7.53 4.48 -2.77
C GLY A 148 -7.30 4.44 -1.26
N LYS A 149 -8.40 4.65 -0.54
CA LYS A 149 -8.43 4.62 0.92
C LYS A 149 -8.68 3.23 1.43
N THR A 150 -7.96 2.85 2.49
CA THR A 150 -8.15 1.57 3.17
C THR A 150 -9.51 1.48 3.82
N THR A 151 -10.10 0.29 3.76
CA THR A 151 -11.41 -0.04 4.31
C THR A 151 -11.29 -1.12 5.38
N VAL A 152 -12.34 -1.36 6.14
CA VAL A 152 -12.42 -2.49 7.09
C VAL A 152 -12.17 -3.82 6.38
N ASP A 153 -12.79 -4.02 5.20
CA ASP A 153 -12.69 -5.26 4.43
C ASP A 153 -11.29 -5.52 3.88
N LEU A 154 -10.48 -4.48 3.71
CA LEU A 154 -9.07 -4.60 3.33
C LEU A 154 -8.16 -4.80 4.56
N LEU A 155 -8.33 -4.01 5.59
CA LEU A 155 -7.43 -4.01 6.76
C LEU A 155 -7.58 -5.26 7.63
N LYS A 156 -8.81 -5.77 7.79
CA LYS A 156 -9.07 -6.95 8.63
C LYS A 156 -8.33 -8.20 8.13
N PRO A 157 -8.38 -8.58 6.85
CA PRO A 157 -7.55 -9.68 6.33
C PRO A 157 -6.05 -9.43 6.48
N CYS A 158 -5.57 -8.20 6.29
CA CYS A 158 -4.16 -7.85 6.47
C CYS A 158 -3.69 -8.09 7.91
N CYS A 159 -4.49 -7.72 8.89
CA CYS A 159 -4.20 -8.02 10.30
C CYS A 159 -4.11 -9.53 10.55
N ARG A 160 -5.04 -10.30 9.97
CA ARG A 160 -5.06 -11.76 10.11
C ARG A 160 -3.86 -12.45 9.46
N LEU A 161 -3.36 -11.95 8.34
CA LEU A 161 -2.15 -12.47 7.70
C LEU A 161 -0.95 -12.44 8.64
N LEU A 162 -0.81 -11.39 9.44
CA LEU A 162 0.30 -11.24 10.39
C LEU A 162 0.12 -12.01 11.70
N ASP A 163 -1.02 -12.64 11.90
CA ASP A 163 -1.28 -13.54 13.03
C ASP A 163 -0.97 -15.01 12.70
N LEU A 164 -0.72 -15.33 11.43
CA LEU A 164 -0.36 -16.68 11.03
C LEU A 164 1.00 -17.07 11.61
N PRO A 165 1.16 -18.32 12.08
CA PRO A 165 2.43 -18.78 12.64
C PRO A 165 3.54 -18.74 11.58
N SER A 166 4.75 -18.39 12.05
CA SER A 166 5.98 -18.33 11.26
C SER A 166 6.51 -19.71 10.93
#